data_23d19fc70651b9c87e5b3d30512a1fcf
#
_entry.id   23d19fc70651b9c87e5b3d30512a1fcf
#
_cell.length_a   1.000
_cell.length_b   1.000
_cell.length_c   1.000
_cell.angle_alpha   90.00
_cell.angle_beta   90.00
_cell.angle_gamma   90.00
#
_symmetry.space_group_name_H-M   'P 1'
#
loop_
_entity.id
_entity.type
_entity.pdbx_description
1 polymer ?
#
loop_
_entity_poly.entity_id
_entity_poly.type
_entity_poly.pdbx_seq_one_letter_code
_entity_poly.pdbx_strand_id
1 'polypeptide(L)'
;MRISIVTGGSKGFGLALVKQLLSRGDNVYTAARSESPLSHPHLTHSQVDLTDEESAAKWLQGILSSQTLADADDILLVNNAGMVTPIKRAGQGGEDTLHQHYTLNLVIPVLLSHVFVRETQSLEGKKTIVHLSSGAAKNPYKGWSAYCSSKAGLDMFMRTLHEEQQDEAYPVTTFSFSPGTIDTDMQGEIRKSSKQDFEQIERFQQLHETGTLKSPDEVAGILLDLLADDPASGCVYDAREYEKKQS
;
A
#
# COMPACT_ATOMS: atom_id res chain seq x y z
N MET A 1 -7.58 -11.10 -19.01
CA MET A 1 -7.31 -9.64 -18.80
C MET A 1 -6.81 -9.39 -17.39
N ARG A 2 -5.80 -8.50 -17.19
CA ARG A 2 -5.34 -8.13 -15.83
C ARG A 2 -5.96 -6.82 -15.37
N ILE A 3 -6.44 -6.80 -14.12
CA ILE A 3 -7.00 -5.63 -13.46
C ILE A 3 -6.13 -5.31 -12.24
N SER A 4 -5.61 -4.10 -12.17
CA SER A 4 -4.78 -3.62 -11.07
C SER A 4 -5.43 -2.41 -10.40
N ILE A 5 -5.67 -2.49 -9.10
CA ILE A 5 -6.34 -1.47 -8.29
C ILE A 5 -5.34 -0.94 -7.28
N VAL A 6 -5.02 0.36 -7.33
CA VAL A 6 -3.98 0.97 -6.49
C VAL A 6 -4.54 2.16 -5.71
N THR A 7 -4.56 2.09 -4.39
CA THR A 7 -4.92 3.24 -3.57
C THR A 7 -3.74 4.21 -3.47
N GLY A 8 -4.00 5.53 -3.60
CA GLY A 8 -2.95 6.55 -3.53
C GLY A 8 -2.03 6.61 -4.76
N GLY A 9 -2.58 6.39 -5.96
CA GLY A 9 -1.81 6.31 -7.22
C GLY A 9 -1.44 7.64 -7.87
N SER A 10 -1.68 8.79 -7.23
CA SER A 10 -1.43 10.11 -7.85
C SER A 10 -0.01 10.65 -7.65
N LYS A 11 0.78 10.09 -6.73
CA LYS A 11 2.15 10.53 -6.43
C LYS A 11 3.02 9.42 -5.82
N GLY A 12 4.33 9.70 -5.71
CA GLY A 12 5.30 8.84 -5.03
C GLY A 12 5.32 7.41 -5.56
N PHE A 13 5.43 6.45 -4.65
CA PHE A 13 5.49 5.02 -4.97
C PHE A 13 4.25 4.54 -5.74
N GLY A 14 3.04 4.95 -5.30
CA GLY A 14 1.79 4.56 -5.97
C GLY A 14 1.74 5.01 -7.43
N LEU A 15 2.20 6.23 -7.74
CA LEU A 15 2.28 6.72 -9.11
C LEU A 15 3.30 5.94 -9.95
N ALA A 16 4.47 5.64 -9.40
CA ALA A 16 5.49 4.83 -10.06
C ALA A 16 4.95 3.42 -10.38
N LEU A 17 4.26 2.81 -9.43
CA LEU A 17 3.63 1.51 -9.62
C LEU A 17 2.55 1.57 -10.73
N VAL A 18 1.67 2.58 -10.71
CA VAL A 18 0.63 2.77 -11.74
C VAL A 18 1.26 2.86 -13.14
N LYS A 19 2.34 3.64 -13.31
CA LYS A 19 3.06 3.75 -14.60
C LYS A 19 3.54 2.39 -15.10
N GLN A 20 4.14 1.59 -14.24
CA GLN A 20 4.70 0.30 -14.62
C GLN A 20 3.61 -0.74 -14.88
N LEU A 21 2.51 -0.73 -14.12
CA LEU A 21 1.34 -1.58 -14.39
C LEU A 21 0.72 -1.27 -15.75
N LEU A 22 0.56 0.01 -16.10
CA LEU A 22 0.10 0.44 -17.42
C LEU A 22 1.05 -0.01 -18.54
N SER A 23 2.37 0.11 -18.33
CA SER A 23 3.39 -0.36 -19.29
C SER A 23 3.35 -1.88 -19.48
N ARG A 24 2.89 -2.63 -18.48
CA ARG A 24 2.67 -4.08 -18.54
C ARG A 24 1.37 -4.45 -19.27
N GLY A 25 0.53 -3.47 -19.60
CA GLY A 25 -0.75 -3.65 -20.29
C GLY A 25 -1.94 -3.96 -19.36
N ASP A 26 -1.83 -3.67 -18.08
CA ASP A 26 -2.92 -3.83 -17.13
C ASP A 26 -3.98 -2.74 -17.31
N ASN A 27 -5.25 -3.06 -17.04
CA ASN A 27 -6.28 -2.06 -16.78
C ASN A 27 -6.14 -1.59 -15.34
N VAL A 28 -5.76 -0.32 -15.16
CA VAL A 28 -5.41 0.22 -13.85
C VAL A 28 -6.50 1.15 -13.34
N TYR A 29 -6.98 0.87 -12.14
CA TYR A 29 -7.90 1.71 -11.39
C TYR A 29 -7.18 2.31 -10.19
N THR A 30 -7.31 3.61 -9.98
CA THR A 30 -6.66 4.25 -8.84
C THR A 30 -7.53 5.34 -8.23
N ALA A 31 -7.41 5.51 -6.91
CA ALA A 31 -8.09 6.55 -6.16
C ALA A 31 -7.09 7.37 -5.35
N ALA A 32 -7.27 8.68 -5.37
CA ALA A 32 -6.55 9.63 -4.51
C ALA A 32 -7.35 10.94 -4.40
N ARG A 33 -7.00 11.80 -3.45
CA ARG A 33 -7.63 13.14 -3.30
C ARG A 33 -7.26 14.10 -4.43
N SER A 34 -6.03 14.00 -4.95
CA SER A 34 -5.53 14.81 -6.07
C SER A 34 -5.75 14.12 -7.41
N GLU A 35 -5.83 14.89 -8.47
CA GLU A 35 -5.85 14.38 -9.84
C GLU A 35 -4.62 13.53 -10.16
N SER A 36 -4.76 12.62 -11.11
CA SER A 36 -3.64 11.88 -11.66
C SER A 36 -2.87 12.75 -12.66
N PRO A 37 -1.53 12.80 -12.58
CA PRO A 37 -0.72 13.44 -13.63
C PRO A 37 -0.62 12.62 -14.92
N LEU A 38 -1.20 11.41 -14.93
CA LEU A 38 -1.17 10.50 -16.07
C LEU A 38 -2.49 10.53 -16.84
N SER A 39 -2.38 10.44 -18.17
CA SER A 39 -3.49 10.17 -19.07
C SER A 39 -3.15 8.93 -19.89
N HIS A 40 -3.96 7.88 -19.79
CA HIS A 40 -3.74 6.62 -20.51
C HIS A 40 -5.08 5.91 -20.76
N PRO A 41 -5.31 5.26 -21.93
CA PRO A 41 -6.58 4.60 -22.25
C PRO A 41 -6.97 3.48 -21.27
N HIS A 42 -6.00 2.84 -20.64
CA HIS A 42 -6.20 1.80 -19.63
C HIS A 42 -6.11 2.31 -18.19
N LEU A 43 -6.14 3.63 -17.96
CA LEU A 43 -6.16 4.21 -16.61
C LEU A 43 -7.53 4.82 -16.32
N THR A 44 -8.14 4.36 -15.24
CA THR A 44 -9.29 5.01 -14.62
C THR A 44 -8.88 5.57 -13.28
N HIS A 45 -8.80 6.89 -13.17
CA HIS A 45 -8.50 7.59 -11.93
C HIS A 45 -9.76 8.20 -11.34
N SER A 46 -9.98 8.00 -10.04
CA SER A 46 -11.10 8.59 -9.28
C SER A 46 -10.58 9.51 -8.19
N GLN A 47 -11.11 10.72 -8.12
CA GLN A 47 -10.86 11.61 -6.97
C GLN A 47 -11.74 11.18 -5.81
N VAL A 48 -11.15 10.51 -4.83
CA VAL A 48 -11.81 9.99 -3.62
C VAL A 48 -10.97 10.33 -2.40
N ASP A 49 -11.60 10.86 -1.38
CA ASP A 49 -10.99 10.90 -0.05
C ASP A 49 -11.13 9.51 0.60
N LEU A 50 -10.02 8.78 0.62
CA LEU A 50 -10.01 7.43 1.19
C LEU A 50 -10.20 7.42 2.73
N THR A 51 -10.20 8.55 3.41
CA THR A 51 -10.56 8.61 4.84
C THR A 51 -12.08 8.58 5.07
N ASP A 52 -12.87 8.77 4.01
CA ASP A 52 -14.30 8.48 3.99
C ASP A 52 -14.53 7.01 3.64
N GLU A 53 -14.84 6.22 4.66
CA GLU A 53 -14.98 4.75 4.56
C GLU A 53 -16.07 4.34 3.58
N GLU A 54 -17.20 5.06 3.55
CA GLU A 54 -18.31 4.76 2.66
C GLU A 54 -17.94 5.03 1.19
N SER A 55 -17.29 6.16 0.92
CA SER A 55 -16.83 6.53 -0.41
C SER A 55 -15.74 5.57 -0.91
N ALA A 56 -14.81 5.17 -0.04
CA ALA A 56 -13.76 4.22 -0.37
C ALA A 56 -14.34 2.83 -0.71
N ALA A 57 -15.29 2.33 0.10
CA ALA A 57 -15.95 1.05 -0.15
C ALA A 57 -16.76 1.07 -1.44
N LYS A 58 -17.56 2.10 -1.68
CA LYS A 58 -18.37 2.27 -2.91
C LYS A 58 -17.50 2.35 -4.16
N TRP A 59 -16.36 3.06 -4.08
CA TRP A 59 -15.41 3.13 -5.18
C TRP A 59 -14.90 1.74 -5.58
N LEU A 60 -14.46 0.94 -4.62
CA LEU A 60 -13.96 -0.41 -4.90
C LEU A 60 -15.08 -1.34 -5.38
N GLN A 61 -16.24 -1.31 -4.75
CA GLN A 61 -17.42 -2.08 -5.19
C GLN A 61 -17.80 -1.76 -6.64
N GLY A 62 -17.79 -0.47 -7.03
CA GLY A 62 -18.08 -0.04 -8.39
C GLY A 62 -17.14 -0.67 -9.43
N ILE A 63 -15.87 -0.86 -9.09
CA ILE A 63 -14.90 -1.54 -9.95
C ILE A 63 -15.19 -3.04 -9.99
N LEU A 64 -15.37 -3.67 -8.82
CA LEU A 64 -15.47 -5.13 -8.68
C LEU A 64 -16.85 -5.69 -9.05
N SER A 65 -17.91 -4.87 -9.08
CA SER A 65 -19.26 -5.27 -9.52
C SER A 65 -19.49 -5.10 -11.02
N SER A 66 -18.51 -4.54 -11.75
CA SER A 66 -18.63 -4.29 -13.18
C SER A 66 -18.53 -5.59 -14.00
N GLN A 67 -19.17 -5.61 -15.18
CA GLN A 67 -19.01 -6.70 -16.16
C GLN A 67 -17.54 -6.96 -16.54
N THR A 68 -16.67 -6.00 -16.23
CA THR A 68 -15.21 -6.06 -16.44
C THR A 68 -14.53 -7.22 -15.71
N LEU A 69 -15.11 -7.69 -14.58
CA LEU A 69 -14.55 -8.83 -13.83
C LEU A 69 -14.79 -10.19 -14.49
N ALA A 70 -15.83 -10.32 -15.34
CA ALA A 70 -16.16 -11.59 -15.97
C ALA A 70 -15.03 -12.15 -16.87
N ASP A 71 -14.17 -11.26 -17.39
CA ASP A 71 -13.04 -11.60 -18.26
C ASP A 71 -11.68 -11.38 -17.58
N ALA A 72 -11.66 -11.21 -16.26
CA ALA A 72 -10.42 -10.97 -15.51
C ALA A 72 -9.77 -12.29 -15.08
N ASP A 73 -8.56 -12.56 -15.57
CA ASP A 73 -7.75 -13.71 -15.18
C ASP A 73 -6.86 -13.43 -13.96
N ASP A 74 -6.59 -12.15 -13.70
CA ASP A 74 -5.70 -11.69 -12.63
C ASP A 74 -6.20 -10.34 -12.08
N ILE A 75 -6.50 -10.30 -10.79
CA ILE A 75 -7.00 -9.12 -10.09
C ILE A 75 -6.06 -8.79 -8.93
N LEU A 76 -5.46 -7.61 -8.98
CA LEU A 76 -4.52 -7.11 -7.99
C LEU A 76 -5.12 -5.91 -7.23
N LEU A 77 -5.16 -5.97 -5.92
CA LEU A 77 -5.41 -4.82 -5.04
C LEU A 77 -4.12 -4.45 -4.31
N VAL A 78 -3.67 -3.21 -4.47
CA VAL A 78 -2.53 -2.66 -3.73
C VAL A 78 -3.01 -1.57 -2.78
N ASN A 79 -3.04 -1.88 -1.49
CA ASN A 79 -3.31 -0.96 -0.40
C ASN A 79 -2.04 -0.13 -0.13
N ASN A 80 -1.84 0.92 -0.95
CA ASN A 80 -0.66 1.78 -0.91
C ASN A 80 -0.91 3.11 -0.18
N ALA A 81 -2.13 3.66 -0.24
CA ALA A 81 -2.44 4.92 0.43
C ALA A 81 -2.05 4.88 1.91
N GLY A 82 -1.38 5.93 2.38
CA GLY A 82 -0.94 6.02 3.75
C GLY A 82 -0.33 7.38 4.09
N MET A 83 -0.18 7.63 5.38
CA MET A 83 0.43 8.85 5.93
C MET A 83 1.34 8.50 7.11
N VAL A 84 2.33 9.36 7.39
CA VAL A 84 3.25 9.19 8.51
C VAL A 84 2.89 10.09 9.71
N THR A 85 2.15 11.16 9.46
CA THR A 85 1.69 12.09 10.51
C THR A 85 0.54 11.49 11.33
N PRO A 86 0.47 11.80 12.64
CA PRO A 86 1.34 12.72 13.38
C PRO A 86 2.71 12.10 13.72
N ILE A 87 3.78 12.88 13.53
CA ILE A 87 5.12 12.51 13.99
C ILE A 87 5.30 13.18 15.37
N LYS A 88 4.77 12.54 16.39
CA LYS A 88 4.71 13.06 17.78
C LYS A 88 4.75 11.90 18.78
N ARG A 89 5.28 12.19 19.98
CA ARG A 89 5.17 11.25 21.10
C ARG A 89 3.72 11.12 21.54
N ALA A 90 3.34 9.97 22.08
CA ALA A 90 2.02 9.75 22.63
C ALA A 90 1.67 10.82 23.67
N GLY A 91 0.47 11.37 23.57
CA GLY A 91 0.00 12.50 24.39
C GLY A 91 0.35 13.89 23.84
N GLN A 92 1.04 14.02 22.70
CA GLN A 92 1.44 15.30 22.11
C GLN A 92 0.84 15.58 20.72
N GLY A 93 0.07 14.68 20.17
CA GLY A 93 -0.61 14.85 18.87
C GLY A 93 -2.06 15.30 19.03
N GLY A 94 -2.63 15.89 17.98
CA GLY A 94 -4.07 16.15 17.90
C GLY A 94 -4.86 14.87 17.68
N GLU A 95 -6.00 14.71 18.35
CA GLU A 95 -6.86 13.53 18.29
C GLU A 95 -7.40 13.30 16.87
N ASP A 96 -7.81 14.35 16.16
CA ASP A 96 -8.31 14.29 14.80
C ASP A 96 -7.25 13.74 13.83
N THR A 97 -6.00 14.20 13.95
CA THR A 97 -4.91 13.71 13.10
C THR A 97 -4.59 12.25 13.42
N LEU A 98 -4.68 11.85 14.69
CA LEU A 98 -4.51 10.47 15.11
C LEU A 98 -5.61 9.58 14.53
N HIS A 99 -6.87 10.03 14.60
CA HIS A 99 -8.00 9.31 13.98
C HIS A 99 -7.82 9.14 12.49
N GLN A 100 -7.51 10.22 11.75
CA GLN A 100 -7.24 10.16 10.31
C GLN A 100 -6.09 9.20 9.97
N HIS A 101 -5.05 9.16 10.82
CA HIS A 101 -3.92 8.24 10.64
C HIS A 101 -4.37 6.78 10.68
N TYR A 102 -5.09 6.37 11.73
CA TYR A 102 -5.56 4.99 11.85
C TYR A 102 -6.59 4.66 10.76
N THR A 103 -7.47 5.58 10.44
CA THR A 103 -8.43 5.40 9.35
C THR A 103 -7.70 5.09 8.05
N LEU A 104 -6.77 5.93 7.61
CA LEU A 104 -6.09 5.75 6.33
C LEU A 104 -5.11 4.56 6.32
N ASN A 105 -4.35 4.35 7.40
CA ASN A 105 -3.27 3.37 7.42
C ASN A 105 -3.70 1.96 7.84
N LEU A 106 -4.85 1.81 8.51
CA LEU A 106 -5.32 0.53 9.03
C LEU A 106 -6.77 0.24 8.65
N VAL A 107 -7.73 1.11 8.99
CA VAL A 107 -9.15 0.85 8.79
C VAL A 107 -9.47 0.68 7.30
N ILE A 108 -9.03 1.60 6.46
CA ILE A 108 -9.28 1.56 5.00
C ILE A 108 -8.66 0.34 4.32
N PRO A 109 -7.36 -0.02 4.51
CA PRO A 109 -6.83 -1.24 3.92
C PRO A 109 -7.58 -2.51 4.36
N VAL A 110 -8.01 -2.59 5.63
CA VAL A 110 -8.82 -3.71 6.15
C VAL A 110 -10.19 -3.74 5.48
N LEU A 111 -10.89 -2.60 5.42
CA LEU A 111 -12.20 -2.47 4.78
C LEU A 111 -12.15 -2.82 3.29
N LEU A 112 -11.18 -2.27 2.55
CA LEU A 112 -11.03 -2.55 1.12
C LEU A 112 -10.66 -4.03 0.87
N SER A 113 -9.85 -4.64 1.71
CA SER A 113 -9.55 -6.06 1.62
C SER A 113 -10.79 -6.92 1.87
N HIS A 114 -11.61 -6.56 2.86
CA HIS A 114 -12.89 -7.23 3.11
C HIS A 114 -13.84 -7.13 1.91
N VAL A 115 -13.98 -5.93 1.33
CA VAL A 115 -14.77 -5.73 0.11
C VAL A 115 -14.21 -6.56 -1.04
N PHE A 116 -12.89 -6.53 -1.26
CA PHE A 116 -12.22 -7.28 -2.32
C PHE A 116 -12.48 -8.78 -2.20
N VAL A 117 -12.26 -9.36 -1.03
CA VAL A 117 -12.51 -10.80 -0.78
C VAL A 117 -13.98 -11.14 -1.05
N ARG A 118 -14.92 -10.39 -0.48
CA ARG A 118 -16.36 -10.63 -0.66
C ARG A 118 -16.79 -10.63 -2.13
N GLU A 119 -16.30 -9.67 -2.92
CA GLU A 119 -16.73 -9.51 -4.32
C GLU A 119 -15.99 -10.48 -5.27
N THR A 120 -14.83 -11.02 -4.86
CA THR A 120 -14.01 -11.85 -5.75
C THR A 120 -13.88 -13.31 -5.31
N GLN A 121 -14.37 -13.70 -4.13
CA GLN A 121 -14.17 -15.05 -3.56
C GLN A 121 -14.59 -16.18 -4.51
N SER A 122 -15.67 -16.01 -5.25
CA SER A 122 -16.17 -17.03 -6.18
C SER A 122 -15.45 -17.09 -7.53
N LEU A 123 -14.52 -16.18 -7.80
CA LEU A 123 -13.79 -16.14 -9.07
C LEU A 123 -12.61 -17.10 -9.06
N GLU A 124 -12.44 -17.88 -10.16
CA GLU A 124 -11.36 -18.85 -10.31
C GLU A 124 -10.00 -18.22 -10.60
N GLY A 125 -9.97 -17.01 -11.15
CA GLY A 125 -8.75 -16.28 -11.53
C GLY A 125 -7.80 -15.97 -10.37
N LYS A 126 -6.57 -15.57 -10.68
CA LYS A 126 -5.59 -15.12 -9.69
C LYS A 126 -6.09 -13.85 -8.99
N LYS A 127 -6.08 -13.87 -7.68
CA LYS A 127 -6.50 -12.73 -6.84
C LYS A 127 -5.43 -12.42 -5.82
N THR A 128 -4.94 -11.20 -5.82
CA THR A 128 -3.82 -10.81 -4.94
C THR A 128 -4.12 -9.51 -4.22
N ILE A 129 -3.90 -9.49 -2.91
CA ILE A 129 -3.90 -8.27 -2.09
C ILE A 129 -2.48 -8.00 -1.60
N VAL A 130 -1.98 -6.81 -1.86
CA VAL A 130 -0.69 -6.32 -1.34
C VAL A 130 -0.94 -5.19 -0.35
N HIS A 131 -0.40 -5.33 0.85
CA HIS A 131 -0.40 -4.26 1.85
C HIS A 131 0.96 -3.59 1.92
N LEU A 132 1.02 -2.25 1.76
CA LEU A 132 2.24 -1.50 1.99
C LEU A 132 2.53 -1.42 3.49
N SER A 133 3.49 -2.25 3.92
CA SER A 133 4.02 -2.29 5.27
C SER A 133 5.25 -1.38 5.43
N SER A 134 5.97 -1.54 6.52
CA SER A 134 7.17 -0.78 6.86
C SER A 134 8.01 -1.56 7.87
N GLY A 135 9.30 -1.28 7.92
CA GLY A 135 10.14 -1.72 9.03
C GLY A 135 9.64 -1.26 10.42
N ALA A 136 8.77 -0.23 10.44
CA ALA A 136 8.09 0.25 11.63
C ALA A 136 7.04 -0.73 12.18
N ALA A 137 6.56 -1.69 11.41
CA ALA A 137 5.69 -2.76 11.88
C ALA A 137 6.41 -3.72 12.86
N LYS A 138 7.74 -3.85 12.72
CA LYS A 138 8.58 -4.76 13.52
C LYS A 138 9.42 -4.05 14.59
N ASN A 139 9.70 -2.76 14.39
CA ASN A 139 10.61 -1.99 15.25
C ASN A 139 9.92 -0.77 15.84
N PRO A 140 10.05 -0.52 17.15
CA PRO A 140 9.49 0.67 17.78
C PRO A 140 10.36 1.89 17.48
N TYR A 141 9.70 3.00 17.14
CA TYR A 141 10.34 4.31 16.94
C TYR A 141 9.64 5.36 17.81
N LYS A 142 10.41 6.06 18.64
CA LYS A 142 9.88 7.17 19.42
C LYS A 142 9.38 8.28 18.49
N GLY A 143 8.15 8.71 18.68
CA GLY A 143 7.46 9.67 17.80
C GLY A 143 6.59 9.03 16.70
N TRP A 144 6.64 7.71 16.55
CA TRP A 144 5.86 6.95 15.56
C TRP A 144 4.92 5.91 16.18
N SER A 145 4.41 6.15 17.39
CA SER A 145 3.52 5.19 18.04
C SER A 145 2.31 4.81 17.20
N ALA A 146 1.66 5.80 16.56
CA ALA A 146 0.55 5.55 15.64
C ALA A 146 1.00 4.81 14.37
N TYR A 147 2.10 5.24 13.76
CA TYR A 147 2.62 4.62 12.53
C TYR A 147 3.07 3.17 12.77
N CYS A 148 3.83 2.91 13.82
CA CYS A 148 4.28 1.56 14.17
C CYS A 148 3.09 0.63 14.43
N SER A 149 2.12 1.06 15.26
CA SER A 149 0.97 0.23 15.61
C SER A 149 0.03 0.00 14.43
N SER A 150 -0.20 1.00 13.57
CA SER A 150 -1.04 0.81 12.37
C SER A 150 -0.41 -0.18 11.39
N LYS A 151 0.91 -0.11 11.17
CA LYS A 151 1.61 -1.05 10.27
C LYS A 151 1.74 -2.45 10.87
N ALA A 152 1.95 -2.58 12.17
CA ALA A 152 1.94 -3.86 12.86
C ALA A 152 0.54 -4.51 12.83
N GLY A 153 -0.52 -3.72 13.04
CA GLY A 153 -1.91 -4.15 12.93
C GLY A 153 -2.25 -4.64 11.53
N LEU A 154 -1.80 -3.92 10.50
CA LEU A 154 -2.00 -4.31 9.10
C LEU A 154 -1.27 -5.61 8.75
N ASP A 155 -0.03 -5.81 9.22
CA ASP A 155 0.71 -7.06 9.02
C ASP A 155 0.04 -8.24 9.74
N MET A 156 -0.54 -8.01 10.91
CA MET A 156 -1.30 -9.06 11.62
C MET A 156 -2.61 -9.38 10.90
N PHE A 157 -3.36 -8.37 10.45
CA PHE A 157 -4.57 -8.57 9.64
C PHE A 157 -4.26 -9.42 8.39
N MET A 158 -3.19 -9.09 7.67
CA MET A 158 -2.78 -9.82 6.48
C MET A 158 -2.51 -11.31 6.77
N ARG A 159 -1.80 -11.61 7.86
CA ARG A 159 -1.53 -13.01 8.27
C ARG A 159 -2.82 -13.75 8.64
N THR A 160 -3.73 -13.09 9.36
CA THR A 160 -5.02 -13.68 9.72
C THR A 160 -5.86 -13.95 8.48
N LEU A 161 -5.92 -13.01 7.54
CA LEU A 161 -6.60 -13.19 6.26
C LEU A 161 -6.01 -14.37 5.47
N HIS A 162 -4.69 -14.55 5.49
CA HIS A 162 -4.05 -15.70 4.87
C HIS A 162 -4.56 -17.02 5.48
N GLU A 163 -4.62 -17.15 6.81
CA GLU A 163 -5.15 -18.35 7.47
C GLU A 163 -6.63 -18.60 7.09
N GLU A 164 -7.44 -17.55 7.05
CA GLU A 164 -8.86 -17.65 6.65
C GLU A 164 -9.02 -18.11 5.20
N GLN A 165 -8.09 -17.77 4.32
CA GLN A 165 -8.13 -18.13 2.89
C GLN A 165 -7.63 -19.55 2.60
N GLN A 166 -7.02 -20.25 3.57
CA GLN A 166 -6.55 -21.63 3.39
C GLN A 166 -7.68 -22.63 3.12
N ASP A 167 -8.87 -22.37 3.66
CA ASP A 167 -10.02 -23.25 3.55
C ASP A 167 -10.91 -22.93 2.33
N GLU A 168 -10.58 -21.91 1.54
CA GLU A 168 -11.38 -21.45 0.41
C GLU A 168 -11.05 -22.22 -0.88
N ALA A 169 -12.08 -22.49 -1.69
CA ALA A 169 -11.91 -23.17 -2.99
C ALA A 169 -11.06 -22.36 -3.97
N TYR A 170 -11.19 -21.05 -3.94
CA TYR A 170 -10.47 -20.10 -4.78
C TYR A 170 -9.83 -19.04 -3.88
N PRO A 171 -8.69 -19.35 -3.23
CA PRO A 171 -8.10 -18.47 -2.23
C PRO A 171 -7.58 -17.16 -2.82
N VAL A 172 -7.64 -16.11 -2.02
CA VAL A 172 -6.98 -14.82 -2.30
C VAL A 172 -5.56 -14.88 -1.73
N THR A 173 -4.55 -14.69 -2.57
CA THR A 173 -3.17 -14.50 -2.12
C THR A 173 -3.04 -13.14 -1.43
N THR A 174 -2.51 -13.10 -0.23
CA THR A 174 -2.29 -11.83 0.49
C THR A 174 -0.91 -11.78 1.10
N PHE A 175 -0.22 -10.65 0.96
CA PHE A 175 1.09 -10.43 1.56
C PHE A 175 1.33 -8.94 1.86
N SER A 176 2.29 -8.69 2.74
CA SER A 176 2.78 -7.33 3.01
C SER A 176 4.10 -7.07 2.28
N PHE A 177 4.25 -5.87 1.74
CA PHE A 177 5.48 -5.41 1.11
C PHE A 177 6.03 -4.19 1.86
N SER A 178 7.25 -4.32 2.40
CA SER A 178 8.00 -3.24 3.04
C SER A 178 8.96 -2.63 2.01
N PRO A 179 8.67 -1.44 1.49
CA PRO A 179 9.45 -0.85 0.40
C PRO A 179 10.81 -0.30 0.84
N GLY A 180 11.08 -0.27 2.15
CA GLY A 180 12.24 0.43 2.70
C GLY A 180 12.07 1.95 2.72
N THR A 181 13.17 2.69 2.63
CA THR A 181 13.14 4.16 2.61
C THR A 181 13.25 4.64 1.18
N ILE A 182 12.15 5.24 0.67
CA ILE A 182 12.01 5.71 -0.70
C ILE A 182 12.03 7.24 -0.72
N ASP A 183 12.59 7.85 -1.75
CA ASP A 183 12.56 9.30 -1.94
C ASP A 183 11.16 9.75 -2.42
N THR A 184 10.33 10.15 -1.46
CA THR A 184 8.94 10.57 -1.66
C THR A 184 8.61 11.78 -0.79
N ASP A 185 7.45 12.40 -1.02
CA ASP A 185 6.91 13.46 -0.15
C ASP A 185 6.81 13.01 1.32
N MET A 186 6.47 11.74 1.57
CA MET A 186 6.40 11.19 2.93
C MET A 186 7.77 11.26 3.63
N GLN A 187 8.83 10.94 2.91
CA GLN A 187 10.20 11.08 3.43
C GLN A 187 10.54 12.56 3.67
N GLY A 188 10.06 13.46 2.79
CA GLY A 188 10.14 14.91 2.99
C GLY A 188 9.44 15.38 4.27
N GLU A 189 8.24 14.84 4.58
CA GLU A 189 7.53 15.14 5.84
C GLU A 189 8.29 14.64 7.07
N ILE A 190 8.90 13.46 7.00
CA ILE A 190 9.74 12.94 8.10
C ILE A 190 10.90 13.89 8.38
N ARG A 191 11.60 14.37 7.34
CA ARG A 191 12.75 15.29 7.47
C ARG A 191 12.39 16.65 8.06
N LYS A 192 11.14 17.09 8.00
CA LYS A 192 10.65 18.35 8.62
C LYS A 192 10.39 18.23 10.11
N SER A 193 10.34 17.02 10.66
CA SER A 193 10.12 16.83 12.10
C SER A 193 11.30 17.31 12.93
N SER A 194 11.09 17.54 14.24
CA SER A 194 12.14 17.89 15.16
C SER A 194 12.77 16.64 15.80
N LYS A 195 14.01 16.74 16.28
CA LYS A 195 14.65 15.67 17.07
C LYS A 195 13.90 15.36 18.36
N GLN A 196 13.20 16.34 18.91
CA GLN A 196 12.36 16.17 20.10
C GLN A 196 11.15 15.29 19.80
N ASP A 197 10.55 15.45 18.64
CA ASP A 197 9.37 14.70 18.20
C ASP A 197 9.76 13.31 17.66
N PHE A 198 10.86 13.23 16.89
CA PHE A 198 11.33 12.02 16.23
C PHE A 198 12.85 11.83 16.41
N GLU A 199 13.25 10.93 17.27
CA GLU A 199 14.65 10.73 17.64
C GLU A 199 15.54 10.30 16.47
N GLN A 200 14.97 9.59 15.47
CA GLN A 200 15.70 9.06 14.32
C GLN A 200 15.85 10.06 13.15
N ILE A 201 15.47 11.33 13.33
CA ILE A 201 15.44 12.34 12.25
C ILE A 201 16.78 12.47 11.52
N GLU A 202 17.90 12.47 12.23
CA GLU A 202 19.24 12.62 11.66
C GLU A 202 19.56 11.48 10.66
N ARG A 203 19.15 10.26 10.96
CA ARG A 203 19.29 9.12 10.05
C ARG A 203 18.54 9.35 8.74
N PHE A 204 17.32 9.86 8.80
CA PHE A 204 16.51 10.13 7.59
C PHE A 204 17.04 11.30 6.77
N GLN A 205 17.61 12.31 7.43
CA GLN A 205 18.32 13.42 6.77
C GLN A 205 19.58 12.90 6.07
N GLN A 206 20.40 12.11 6.76
CA GLN A 206 21.63 11.51 6.20
C GLN A 206 21.34 10.63 4.98
N LEU A 207 20.30 9.78 5.02
CA LEU A 207 19.91 8.94 3.87
C LEU A 207 19.60 9.78 2.62
N HIS A 208 18.99 10.94 2.80
CA HIS A 208 18.73 11.87 1.69
C HIS A 208 20.00 12.57 1.22
N GLU A 209 20.82 13.10 2.14
CA GLU A 209 22.06 13.83 1.84
C GLU A 209 23.08 12.95 1.11
N THR A 210 23.14 11.67 1.46
CA THR A 210 24.06 10.70 0.83
C THR A 210 23.52 10.11 -0.47
N GLY A 211 22.29 10.45 -0.89
CA GLY A 211 21.66 9.91 -2.10
C GLY A 211 21.41 8.40 -2.05
N THR A 212 21.28 7.82 -0.85
CA THR A 212 21.07 6.37 -0.66
C THR A 212 19.60 5.95 -0.64
N LEU A 213 18.67 6.91 -0.80
CA LEU A 213 17.25 6.62 -0.97
C LEU A 213 17.01 6.00 -2.35
N LYS A 214 16.24 4.94 -2.39
CA LYS A 214 15.79 4.38 -3.67
C LYS A 214 14.73 5.30 -4.31
N SER A 215 14.72 5.31 -5.63
CA SER A 215 13.64 5.96 -6.36
C SER A 215 12.33 5.18 -6.23
N PRO A 216 11.16 5.84 -6.32
CA PRO A 216 9.87 5.16 -6.41
C PRO A 216 9.80 4.12 -7.54
N ASP A 217 10.41 4.42 -8.69
CA ASP A 217 10.40 3.54 -9.87
C ASP A 217 11.20 2.25 -9.63
N GLU A 218 12.38 2.32 -9.00
CA GLU A 218 13.16 1.12 -8.63
C GLU A 218 12.37 0.20 -7.71
N VAL A 219 11.73 0.77 -6.67
CA VAL A 219 10.99 -0.04 -5.70
C VAL A 219 9.69 -0.59 -6.29
N ALA A 220 9.05 0.13 -7.20
CA ALA A 220 7.90 -0.38 -7.95
C ALA A 220 8.30 -1.58 -8.82
N GLY A 221 9.47 -1.54 -9.48
CA GLY A 221 10.02 -2.67 -10.22
C GLY A 221 10.20 -3.90 -9.34
N ILE A 222 10.80 -3.74 -8.15
CA ILE A 222 10.97 -4.84 -7.20
C ILE A 222 9.63 -5.49 -6.81
N LEU A 223 8.58 -4.70 -6.59
CA LEU A 223 7.26 -5.26 -6.28
C LEU A 223 6.69 -6.03 -7.48
N LEU A 224 6.87 -5.53 -8.71
CA LEU A 224 6.40 -6.23 -9.91
C LEU A 224 7.17 -7.53 -10.18
N ASP A 225 8.47 -7.55 -9.95
CA ASP A 225 9.30 -8.76 -10.03
C ASP A 225 8.85 -9.79 -8.97
N LEU A 226 8.62 -9.34 -7.72
CA LEU A 226 8.08 -10.19 -6.67
C LEU A 226 6.70 -10.78 -7.05
N LEU A 227 5.80 -9.99 -7.64
CA LEU A 227 4.49 -10.45 -8.10
C LEU A 227 4.60 -11.47 -9.26
N ALA A 228 5.64 -11.35 -10.10
CA ALA A 228 5.91 -12.30 -11.19
C ALA A 228 6.47 -13.63 -10.67
N ASP A 229 7.19 -13.62 -9.54
CA ASP A 229 7.74 -14.81 -8.88
C ASP A 229 6.72 -15.61 -8.05
N ASP A 230 5.44 -15.26 -8.12
CA ASP A 230 4.33 -15.90 -7.41
C ASP A 230 4.56 -16.00 -5.89
N PRO A 231 4.55 -14.88 -5.18
CA PRO A 231 4.95 -14.81 -3.79
C PRO A 231 4.04 -15.62 -2.88
N ALA A 232 4.63 -16.25 -1.87
CA ALA A 232 3.88 -16.99 -0.86
C ALA A 232 2.94 -16.05 -0.07
N SER A 233 1.69 -16.50 0.09
CA SER A 233 0.70 -15.80 0.91
C SER A 233 1.09 -15.82 2.39
N GLY A 234 0.62 -14.84 3.17
CA GLY A 234 0.88 -14.73 4.61
C GLY A 234 2.26 -14.16 4.98
N CYS A 235 3.10 -13.82 3.99
CA CYS A 235 4.47 -13.35 4.20
C CYS A 235 4.60 -11.82 4.23
N VAL A 236 5.65 -11.34 4.88
CA VAL A 236 6.09 -9.94 4.82
C VAL A 236 7.41 -9.89 4.06
N TYR A 237 7.39 -9.31 2.87
CA TYR A 237 8.57 -9.13 2.02
C TYR A 237 9.20 -7.75 2.23
N ASP A 238 10.52 -7.69 2.37
CA ASP A 238 11.28 -6.44 2.41
C ASP A 238 12.04 -6.28 1.09
N ALA A 239 11.86 -5.16 0.40
CA ALA A 239 12.47 -4.88 -0.89
C ALA A 239 14.00 -5.06 -0.87
N ARG A 240 14.66 -4.72 0.24
CA ARG A 240 16.11 -4.82 0.42
C ARG A 240 16.59 -6.27 0.54
N GLU A 241 15.75 -7.16 1.09
CA GLU A 241 16.08 -8.59 1.24
C GLU A 241 15.81 -9.34 -0.05
N TYR A 242 14.78 -8.95 -0.80
CA TYR A 242 14.44 -9.55 -2.08
C TYR A 242 15.54 -9.33 -3.12
N GLU A 243 16.04 -8.11 -3.27
CA GLU A 243 17.15 -7.81 -4.18
C GLU A 243 18.43 -8.59 -3.89
N LYS A 244 18.79 -8.78 -2.60
CA LYS A 244 19.97 -9.56 -2.20
C LYS A 244 19.89 -11.04 -2.54
N LYS A 245 18.68 -11.57 -2.77
CA LYS A 245 18.49 -12.97 -3.16
C LYS A 245 18.61 -13.18 -4.67
N GLN A 246 18.46 -12.09 -5.45
CA GLN A 246 18.54 -12.13 -6.92
C GLN A 246 19.94 -11.75 -7.44
N SER A 247 20.78 -11.13 -6.63
CA SER A 247 22.17 -10.77 -6.93
C SER A 247 23.15 -11.85 -6.43
#